data_5b6d31646887f02133287f103623a765
#
_entry.id   5b6d31646887f02133287f103623a765
#
_cell.length_a   1.000
_cell.length_b   1.000
_cell.length_c   1.000
_cell.angle_alpha   90.00
_cell.angle_beta   90.00
_cell.angle_gamma   90.00
#
_symmetry.space_group_name_H-M   'P 1'
#
loop_
_entity.id
_entity.type
_entity.pdbx_description
1 polymer ?
#
loop_
_entity_poly.entity_id
_entity_poly.type
_entity_poly.pdbx_seq_one_letter_code
_entity_poly.pdbx_strand_id
1 'polypeptide(L)'
;DRSRGLGDVYKRQDNILGVSEEVVKAFKKRMDISDTVSVQYNPVDDVEINQKAQMEKIEYPSNIKNFVTIGRLVDQKGYDRLLHVVNELKDRFEFCIRILGEGSDREKLEDYIKKNHLEDYVELLGFQNNPYPYIKAADAFICSSRSEGFSTVATEAMILQKPIFTTDCAGMKELFGGYDCGMICENSEDGLKAMLEEVFAKENFDEYQQDIKERSEFFKLERRMQEINDIID
;
A
#
# COMPACT_ATOMS: atom_id res chain seq x y z
N ASP A 1 17.79 -4.93 -30.22
CA ASP A 1 17.11 -3.79 -30.87
C ASP A 1 15.57 -3.70 -30.63
N ARG A 2 15.05 -4.52 -29.71
CA ARG A 2 13.63 -4.47 -29.35
C ARG A 2 13.22 -3.16 -28.64
N SER A 3 14.15 -2.44 -28.05
CA SER A 3 13.85 -1.17 -27.36
C SER A 3 13.61 0.00 -28.32
N ARG A 4 14.22 -0.01 -29.53
CA ARG A 4 13.98 1.04 -30.53
C ARG A 4 12.59 0.94 -31.16
N GLY A 5 12.09 -0.29 -31.41
CA GLY A 5 10.76 -0.49 -31.96
C GLY A 5 9.63 -0.07 -31.00
N LEU A 6 9.81 -0.27 -29.68
CA LEU A 6 8.84 0.17 -28.67
C LEU A 6 8.76 1.71 -28.59
N GLY A 7 9.90 2.42 -28.66
CA GLY A 7 9.91 3.89 -28.69
C GLY A 7 9.11 4.47 -29.87
N ASP A 8 9.20 3.86 -31.05
CA ASP A 8 8.45 4.30 -32.23
C ASP A 8 6.94 4.01 -32.13
N VAL A 9 6.54 2.95 -31.42
CA VAL A 9 5.12 2.66 -31.14
C VAL A 9 4.53 3.70 -30.20
N TYR A 10 5.22 4.04 -29.11
CA TYR A 10 4.73 5.06 -28.17
C TYR A 10 4.61 6.46 -28.79
N LYS A 11 5.52 6.84 -29.69
CA LYS A 11 5.45 8.12 -30.44
C LYS A 11 4.23 8.26 -31.35
N ARG A 12 3.49 7.18 -31.59
CA ARG A 12 2.27 7.16 -32.43
C ARG A 12 0.98 7.08 -31.60
N GLN A 13 1.10 7.10 -30.27
CA GLN A 13 -0.07 7.13 -29.38
C GLN A 13 -0.54 8.58 -29.20
N ASP A 14 -1.84 8.78 -29.20
CA ASP A 14 -2.45 10.10 -28.96
C ASP A 14 -2.28 10.49 -27.49
N ASN A 15 -2.45 9.53 -26.57
CA ASN A 15 -2.27 9.70 -25.12
C ASN A 15 -1.57 8.49 -24.51
N ILE A 16 -0.67 8.75 -23.57
CA ILE A 16 -0.01 7.73 -22.74
C ILE A 16 -0.31 8.08 -21.28
N LEU A 17 -0.83 7.11 -20.54
CA LEU A 17 -1.22 7.30 -19.14
C LEU A 17 -0.26 6.55 -18.22
N GLY A 18 0.27 7.22 -17.20
CA GLY A 18 1.05 6.61 -16.14
C GLY A 18 0.30 6.67 -14.82
N VAL A 19 0.47 5.65 -13.98
CA VAL A 19 -0.29 5.49 -12.73
C VAL A 19 0.18 6.40 -11.59
N SER A 20 1.28 7.13 -11.76
CA SER A 20 1.79 8.14 -10.83
C SER A 20 2.67 9.15 -11.53
N GLU A 21 2.88 10.33 -10.93
CA GLU A 21 3.79 11.36 -11.45
C GLU A 21 5.22 10.83 -11.58
N GLU A 22 5.69 10.06 -10.61
CA GLU A 22 7.03 9.47 -10.67
C GLU A 22 7.18 8.47 -11.81
N VAL A 23 6.16 7.63 -12.05
CA VAL A 23 6.14 6.70 -13.19
C VAL A 23 6.13 7.47 -14.50
N VAL A 24 5.32 8.53 -14.62
CA VAL A 24 5.29 9.41 -15.80
C VAL A 24 6.65 10.06 -16.00
N LYS A 25 7.26 10.63 -14.96
CA LYS A 25 8.57 11.27 -15.02
C LYS A 25 9.68 10.29 -15.46
N ALA A 26 9.69 9.09 -14.88
CA ALA A 26 10.64 8.05 -15.23
C ALA A 26 10.46 7.58 -16.69
N PHE A 27 9.21 7.43 -17.14
CA PHE A 27 8.88 7.06 -18.51
C PHE A 27 9.30 8.15 -19.51
N LYS A 28 8.95 9.42 -19.28
CA LYS A 28 9.36 10.56 -20.12
C LYS A 28 10.86 10.61 -20.29
N LYS A 29 11.61 10.47 -19.19
CA LYS A 29 13.08 10.46 -19.19
C LYS A 29 13.65 9.29 -20.01
N ARG A 30 13.06 8.09 -19.89
CA ARG A 30 13.55 6.87 -20.55
C ARG A 30 13.27 6.88 -22.05
N MET A 31 12.13 7.42 -22.45
CA MET A 31 11.64 7.34 -23.85
C MET A 31 11.92 8.62 -24.64
N ASP A 32 12.46 9.66 -24.00
CA ASP A 32 12.72 10.99 -24.61
C ASP A 32 11.44 11.56 -25.26
N ILE A 33 10.31 11.49 -24.54
CA ILE A 33 8.99 11.95 -24.96
C ILE A 33 8.52 13.01 -23.97
N SER A 34 8.03 14.17 -24.42
CA SER A 34 7.63 15.27 -23.54
C SER A 34 6.11 15.44 -23.38
N ASP A 35 5.32 15.32 -24.46
CA ASP A 35 4.05 16.03 -24.52
C ASP A 35 2.78 15.15 -24.48
N THR A 36 2.89 13.83 -24.59
CA THR A 36 1.73 12.93 -24.69
C THR A 36 1.53 12.02 -23.46
N VAL A 37 2.22 12.30 -22.37
CA VAL A 37 2.16 11.44 -21.17
C VAL A 37 1.60 12.23 -20.00
N SER A 38 0.46 11.80 -19.49
CA SER A 38 -0.23 12.36 -18.33
C SER A 38 -0.37 11.33 -17.20
N VAL A 39 -0.69 11.83 -16.00
CA VAL A 39 -0.97 10.97 -14.84
C VAL A 39 -2.45 10.59 -14.85
N GLN A 40 -2.72 9.30 -14.69
CA GLN A 40 -4.04 8.78 -14.41
C GLN A 40 -3.94 7.73 -13.32
N TYR A 41 -4.35 8.08 -12.13
CA TYR A 41 -4.39 7.14 -11.01
C TYR A 41 -5.39 6.01 -11.28
N ASN A 42 -5.06 4.80 -10.84
CA ASN A 42 -5.97 3.67 -10.98
C ASN A 42 -7.30 3.98 -10.31
N PRO A 43 -8.43 3.88 -11.03
CA PRO A 43 -9.73 4.02 -10.42
C PRO A 43 -9.98 2.84 -9.47
N VAL A 44 -10.56 3.15 -8.32
CA VAL A 44 -11.01 2.16 -7.34
C VAL A 44 -12.48 2.43 -7.03
N ASP A 45 -13.28 1.38 -6.93
CA ASP A 45 -14.71 1.51 -6.63
C ASP A 45 -14.91 1.62 -5.12
N ASP A 46 -14.97 2.87 -4.64
CA ASP A 46 -15.15 3.18 -3.23
C ASP A 46 -16.48 2.68 -2.66
N VAL A 47 -17.52 2.60 -3.49
CA VAL A 47 -18.83 2.08 -3.09
C VAL A 47 -18.74 0.56 -2.90
N GLU A 48 -18.16 -0.16 -3.87
CA GLU A 48 -17.96 -1.60 -3.79
C GLU A 48 -17.05 -1.99 -2.61
N ILE A 49 -15.95 -1.26 -2.40
CA ILE A 49 -15.02 -1.47 -1.28
C ILE A 49 -15.77 -1.37 0.05
N ASN A 50 -16.53 -0.29 0.26
CA ASN A 50 -17.28 -0.08 1.50
C ASN A 50 -18.40 -1.13 1.71
N GLN A 51 -19.06 -1.57 0.65
CA GLN A 51 -20.06 -2.64 0.72
C GLN A 51 -19.41 -3.97 1.09
N LYS A 52 -18.35 -4.36 0.39
CA LYS A 52 -17.63 -5.62 0.63
C LYS A 52 -16.98 -5.66 2.01
N ALA A 53 -16.52 -4.52 2.54
CA ALA A 53 -15.97 -4.42 3.89
C ALA A 53 -17.00 -4.69 5.01
N GLN A 54 -18.30 -4.73 4.68
CA GLN A 54 -19.37 -5.02 5.62
C GLN A 54 -19.94 -6.43 5.48
N MET A 55 -19.54 -7.19 4.45
CA MET A 55 -20.09 -8.52 4.16
C MET A 55 -19.69 -9.58 5.20
N GLU A 56 -18.56 -9.38 5.85
CA GLU A 56 -18.03 -10.28 6.85
C GLU A 56 -17.54 -9.48 8.05
N LYS A 57 -17.81 -9.98 9.26
CA LYS A 57 -17.32 -9.37 10.49
C LYS A 57 -16.03 -10.07 10.92
N ILE A 58 -14.90 -9.40 10.77
CA ILE A 58 -13.62 -9.82 11.32
C ILE A 58 -13.47 -9.18 12.70
N GLU A 59 -13.16 -9.97 13.71
CA GLU A 59 -12.89 -9.50 15.06
C GLU A 59 -11.43 -9.76 15.42
N TYR A 60 -10.73 -8.69 15.77
CA TYR A 60 -9.37 -8.76 16.27
C TYR A 60 -9.32 -8.49 17.79
N PRO A 61 -8.33 -9.04 18.50
CA PRO A 61 -8.15 -8.75 19.93
C PRO A 61 -8.01 -7.24 20.16
N SER A 62 -8.81 -6.68 21.06
CA SER A 62 -8.84 -5.23 21.35
C SER A 62 -7.74 -4.78 22.33
N ASN A 63 -7.04 -5.72 22.94
CA ASN A 63 -5.97 -5.45 23.91
C ASN A 63 -4.58 -5.31 23.28
N ILE A 64 -4.48 -5.54 21.97
CA ILE A 64 -3.25 -5.38 21.19
C ILE A 64 -3.52 -4.52 19.95
N LYS A 65 -2.49 -3.93 19.36
CA LYS A 65 -2.60 -3.24 18.07
C LYS A 65 -2.65 -4.23 16.92
N ASN A 66 -3.59 -4.01 16.01
CA ASN A 66 -3.85 -4.89 14.91
C ASN A 66 -3.53 -4.21 13.57
N PHE A 67 -2.54 -4.71 12.87
CA PHE A 67 -2.13 -4.20 11.58
C PHE A 67 -2.47 -5.20 10.48
N VAL A 68 -2.68 -4.68 9.28
CA VAL A 68 -2.86 -5.48 8.07
C VAL A 68 -1.93 -5.01 6.97
N THR A 69 -1.46 -5.93 6.18
CA THR A 69 -0.74 -5.68 4.93
C THR A 69 -1.20 -6.67 3.87
N ILE A 70 -1.26 -6.25 2.61
CA ILE A 70 -1.79 -7.06 1.52
C ILE A 70 -0.88 -6.96 0.31
N GLY A 71 -0.52 -8.12 -0.24
CA GLY A 71 0.26 -8.17 -1.46
C GLY A 71 0.83 -9.54 -1.76
N ARG A 72 1.40 -9.70 -2.94
CA ARG A 72 2.08 -10.93 -3.31
C ARG A 72 3.28 -11.18 -2.38
N LEU A 73 3.47 -12.40 -1.94
CA LEU A 73 4.62 -12.80 -1.12
C LEU A 73 5.85 -12.95 -2.02
N VAL A 74 6.47 -11.83 -2.35
CA VAL A 74 7.66 -11.71 -3.21
C VAL A 74 8.60 -10.64 -2.65
N ASP A 75 9.87 -10.71 -3.00
CA ASP A 75 10.93 -9.78 -2.53
C ASP A 75 10.54 -8.30 -2.65
N GLN A 76 9.88 -7.91 -3.74
CA GLN A 76 9.41 -6.54 -3.97
C GLN A 76 8.57 -5.98 -2.81
N LYS A 77 7.76 -6.81 -2.16
CA LYS A 77 6.86 -6.40 -1.06
C LYS A 77 7.56 -6.26 0.29
N GLY A 78 8.80 -6.74 0.41
CA GLY A 78 9.66 -6.53 1.57
C GLY A 78 9.14 -7.16 2.86
N TYR A 79 8.39 -8.25 2.78
CA TYR A 79 7.90 -8.96 3.96
C TYR A 79 9.03 -9.59 4.77
N ASP A 80 10.13 -9.97 4.16
CA ASP A 80 11.33 -10.44 4.84
C ASP A 80 11.88 -9.40 5.80
N ARG A 81 12.09 -8.16 5.35
CA ARG A 81 12.56 -7.06 6.21
C ARG A 81 11.52 -6.66 7.26
N LEU A 82 10.22 -6.76 6.94
CA LEU A 82 9.16 -6.55 7.93
C LEU A 82 9.27 -7.56 9.07
N LEU A 83 9.46 -8.85 8.76
CA LEU A 83 9.67 -9.90 9.76
C LEU A 83 10.94 -9.72 10.58
N HIS A 84 12.04 -9.21 9.97
CA HIS A 84 13.25 -8.86 10.72
C HIS A 84 12.97 -7.79 11.76
N VAL A 85 12.30 -6.71 11.36
CA VAL A 85 11.91 -5.62 12.27
C VAL A 85 10.95 -6.10 13.36
N VAL A 86 9.95 -6.91 13.01
CA VAL A 86 9.03 -7.52 13.99
C VAL A 86 9.81 -8.33 15.04
N ASN A 87 10.78 -9.14 14.61
CA ASN A 87 11.60 -9.93 15.54
C ASN A 87 12.41 -9.07 16.53
N GLU A 88 12.81 -7.88 16.14
CA GLU A 88 13.51 -6.95 17.04
C GLU A 88 12.57 -6.21 18.00
N LEU A 89 11.28 -6.06 17.64
CA LEU A 89 10.31 -5.27 18.41
C LEU A 89 9.34 -6.11 19.24
N LYS A 90 9.22 -7.41 19.01
CA LYS A 90 8.21 -8.31 19.60
C LYS A 90 8.17 -8.30 21.13
N ASP A 91 9.34 -8.23 21.77
CA ASP A 91 9.43 -8.27 23.24
C ASP A 91 9.17 -6.91 23.92
N ARG A 92 8.87 -5.87 23.12
CA ARG A 92 8.70 -4.49 23.59
C ARG A 92 7.28 -3.97 23.43
N PHE A 93 6.50 -4.53 22.52
CA PHE A 93 5.17 -4.05 22.15
C PHE A 93 4.19 -5.20 21.93
N GLU A 94 2.92 -4.95 22.27
CA GLU A 94 1.81 -5.87 22.03
C GLU A 94 1.10 -5.52 20.71
N PHE A 95 1.31 -6.33 19.68
CA PHE A 95 0.72 -6.12 18.35
C PHE A 95 0.61 -7.44 17.56
N CYS A 96 -0.20 -7.41 16.50
CA CYS A 96 -0.23 -8.47 15.50
C CYS A 96 -0.33 -7.88 14.09
N ILE A 97 0.47 -8.38 13.16
CA ILE A 97 0.46 -8.00 11.75
C ILE A 97 -0.09 -9.18 10.93
N ARG A 98 -1.20 -8.95 10.23
CA ARG A 98 -1.81 -9.95 9.34
C ARG A 98 -1.42 -9.67 7.90
N ILE A 99 -0.81 -10.66 7.26
CA ILE A 99 -0.33 -10.58 5.88
C ILE A 99 -1.28 -11.39 5.00
N LEU A 100 -1.99 -10.71 4.11
CA LEU A 100 -2.90 -11.31 3.14
C LEU A 100 -2.22 -11.41 1.78
N GLY A 101 -2.19 -12.59 1.21
CA GLY A 101 -1.64 -12.84 -0.12
C GLY A 101 -0.90 -14.15 -0.22
N GLU A 102 -0.46 -14.45 -1.44
CA GLU A 102 0.32 -15.63 -1.79
C GLU A 102 1.52 -15.24 -2.64
N GLY A 103 2.51 -16.12 -2.74
CA GLY A 103 3.67 -15.89 -3.59
C GLY A 103 4.84 -16.84 -3.31
N SER A 104 5.90 -16.66 -4.10
CA SER A 104 7.08 -17.53 -4.07
C SER A 104 7.84 -17.56 -2.74
N ASP A 105 7.69 -16.51 -1.94
CA ASP A 105 8.44 -16.38 -0.67
C ASP A 105 7.68 -16.94 0.54
N ARG A 106 6.48 -17.54 0.33
CA ARG A 106 5.64 -18.04 1.43
C ARG A 106 6.40 -18.96 2.36
N GLU A 107 6.99 -20.04 1.84
CA GLU A 107 7.72 -21.02 2.61
C GLU A 107 8.87 -20.38 3.42
N LYS A 108 9.63 -19.47 2.79
CA LYS A 108 10.71 -18.73 3.45
C LYS A 108 10.21 -17.88 4.61
N LEU A 109 9.05 -17.22 4.45
CA LEU A 109 8.45 -16.39 5.49
C LEU A 109 7.91 -17.24 6.64
N GLU A 110 7.23 -18.35 6.35
CA GLU A 110 6.75 -19.32 7.35
C GLU A 110 7.91 -19.89 8.18
N ASP A 111 9.00 -20.29 7.52
CA ASP A 111 10.20 -20.79 8.19
C ASP A 111 10.82 -19.73 9.11
N TYR A 112 10.86 -18.47 8.65
CA TYR A 112 11.39 -17.37 9.47
C TYR A 112 10.51 -17.09 10.70
N ILE A 113 9.19 -17.05 10.53
CA ILE A 113 8.20 -16.87 11.61
C ILE A 113 8.39 -17.97 12.67
N LYS A 114 8.41 -19.22 12.25
CA LYS A 114 8.57 -20.37 13.14
C LYS A 114 9.93 -20.37 13.85
N LYS A 115 11.01 -20.13 13.13
CA LYS A 115 12.37 -20.12 13.68
C LYS A 115 12.57 -19.06 14.76
N ASN A 116 11.91 -17.91 14.61
CA ASN A 116 12.07 -16.78 15.50
C ASN A 116 10.91 -16.61 16.50
N HIS A 117 9.97 -17.59 16.56
CA HIS A 117 8.80 -17.57 17.46
C HIS A 117 7.97 -16.27 17.30
N LEU A 118 7.54 -16.00 16.05
CA LEU A 118 6.75 -14.82 15.70
C LEU A 118 5.26 -15.15 15.50
N GLU A 119 4.80 -16.35 15.81
CA GLU A 119 3.43 -16.83 15.54
C GLU A 119 2.36 -15.97 16.23
N ASP A 120 2.68 -15.39 17.39
CA ASP A 120 1.78 -14.49 18.12
C ASP A 120 1.77 -13.06 17.56
N TYR A 121 2.75 -12.69 16.73
CA TYR A 121 2.95 -11.34 16.19
C TYR A 121 2.65 -11.22 14.70
N VAL A 122 2.68 -12.33 13.96
CA VAL A 122 2.47 -12.35 12.51
C VAL A 122 1.65 -13.54 12.07
N GLU A 123 0.57 -13.27 11.34
CA GLU A 123 -0.28 -14.28 10.73
C GLU A 123 -0.23 -14.19 9.20
N LEU A 124 0.13 -15.27 8.50
CA LEU A 124 0.04 -15.40 7.05
C LEU A 124 -1.32 -15.98 6.66
N LEU A 125 -2.28 -15.12 6.31
CA LEU A 125 -3.67 -15.50 6.08
C LEU A 125 -3.93 -16.08 4.67
N GLY A 126 -2.91 -16.11 3.80
CA GLY A 126 -3.07 -16.54 2.42
C GLY A 126 -3.89 -15.55 1.57
N PHE A 127 -4.24 -15.99 0.37
CA PHE A 127 -5.05 -15.18 -0.53
C PHE A 127 -6.49 -15.07 -0.03
N GLN A 128 -6.99 -13.85 0.03
CA GLN A 128 -8.37 -13.54 0.41
C GLN A 128 -9.11 -12.92 -0.79
N ASN A 129 -10.24 -13.54 -1.20
CA ASN A 129 -11.08 -13.00 -2.28
C ASN A 129 -11.68 -11.63 -1.92
N ASN A 130 -11.98 -11.43 -0.65
CA ASN A 130 -12.47 -10.17 -0.11
C ASN A 130 -11.57 -9.73 1.05
N PRO A 131 -10.56 -8.89 0.79
CA PRO A 131 -9.63 -8.43 1.82
C PRO A 131 -10.17 -7.28 2.68
N TYR A 132 -11.24 -6.62 2.25
CA TYR A 132 -11.72 -5.38 2.85
C TYR A 132 -12.23 -5.50 4.30
N PRO A 133 -12.88 -6.60 4.73
CA PRO A 133 -13.22 -6.80 6.14
C PRO A 133 -11.98 -6.83 7.04
N TYR A 134 -10.88 -7.42 6.56
CA TYR A 134 -9.61 -7.47 7.30
C TYR A 134 -8.99 -6.08 7.44
N ILE A 135 -9.00 -5.27 6.36
CA ILE A 135 -8.53 -3.88 6.41
C ILE A 135 -9.40 -3.09 7.39
N LYS A 136 -10.73 -3.21 7.27
CA LYS A 136 -11.69 -2.48 8.11
C LYS A 136 -11.54 -2.78 9.59
N ALA A 137 -11.25 -4.03 9.95
CA ALA A 137 -11.07 -4.46 11.33
C ALA A 137 -9.72 -4.01 11.93
N ALA A 138 -8.69 -3.79 11.12
CA ALA A 138 -7.37 -3.39 11.58
C ALA A 138 -7.34 -1.94 12.09
N ASP A 139 -6.38 -1.63 12.95
CA ASP A 139 -6.12 -0.27 13.42
C ASP A 139 -5.42 0.57 12.35
N ALA A 140 -4.53 -0.05 11.56
CA ALA A 140 -3.81 0.61 10.47
C ALA A 140 -3.32 -0.38 9.40
N PHE A 141 -2.92 0.18 8.26
CA PHE A 141 -2.31 -0.53 7.13
C PHE A 141 -0.80 -0.31 7.09
N ILE A 142 -0.02 -1.39 6.91
CA ILE A 142 1.44 -1.31 6.74
C ILE A 142 1.80 -1.66 5.30
N CYS A 143 2.71 -0.88 4.70
CA CYS A 143 3.30 -1.19 3.40
C CYS A 143 4.82 -1.18 3.52
N SER A 144 5.44 -2.36 3.52
CA SER A 144 6.89 -2.53 3.65
C SER A 144 7.60 -2.68 2.31
N SER A 145 6.98 -2.29 1.19
CA SER A 145 7.46 -2.56 -0.16
C SER A 145 8.82 -1.88 -0.45
N ARG A 146 9.67 -2.58 -1.20
CA ARG A 146 10.91 -2.03 -1.74
C ARG A 146 10.66 -1.13 -2.94
N SER A 147 9.60 -1.41 -3.70
CA SER A 147 9.18 -0.56 -4.82
C SER A 147 7.69 -0.74 -5.13
N GLU A 148 7.06 0.35 -5.49
CA GLU A 148 5.67 0.42 -5.99
C GLU A 148 5.62 1.36 -7.20
N GLY A 149 4.58 1.23 -8.02
CA GLY A 149 4.26 2.25 -9.01
C GLY A 149 3.25 3.26 -8.45
N PHE A 150 2.09 2.73 -8.02
CA PHE A 150 1.06 3.37 -7.20
C PHE A 150 0.29 2.26 -6.50
N SER A 151 0.25 2.28 -5.18
CA SER A 151 -0.33 1.17 -4.43
C SER A 151 -1.87 1.24 -4.38
N THR A 152 -2.52 0.42 -5.18
CA THR A 152 -3.98 0.27 -5.16
C THR A 152 -4.47 -0.15 -3.77
N VAL A 153 -3.78 -1.09 -3.11
CA VAL A 153 -4.19 -1.58 -1.79
C VAL A 153 -4.07 -0.50 -0.71
N ALA A 154 -3.03 0.36 -0.78
CA ALA A 154 -2.93 1.49 0.14
C ALA A 154 -4.06 2.52 -0.12
N THR A 155 -4.46 2.71 -1.38
CA THR A 155 -5.64 3.54 -1.72
C THR A 155 -6.92 2.94 -1.15
N GLU A 156 -7.10 1.63 -1.24
CA GLU A 156 -8.24 0.90 -0.65
C GLU A 156 -8.27 1.03 0.88
N ALA A 157 -7.10 0.96 1.52
CA ALA A 157 -6.98 1.20 2.97
C ALA A 157 -7.37 2.63 3.35
N MET A 158 -6.96 3.63 2.56
CA MET A 158 -7.35 5.03 2.75
C MET A 158 -8.87 5.23 2.59
N ILE A 159 -9.50 4.61 1.59
CA ILE A 159 -10.97 4.62 1.41
C ILE A 159 -11.67 4.02 2.63
N LEU A 160 -11.11 2.97 3.22
CA LEU A 160 -11.60 2.36 4.45
C LEU A 160 -11.16 3.11 5.73
N GLN A 161 -10.66 4.34 5.58
CA GLN A 161 -10.30 5.25 6.67
C GLN A 161 -9.19 4.69 7.59
N LYS A 162 -8.21 3.96 7.02
CA LYS A 162 -7.09 3.44 7.80
C LYS A 162 -5.84 4.26 7.61
N PRO A 163 -5.14 4.63 8.70
CA PRO A 163 -3.80 5.20 8.63
C PRO A 163 -2.85 4.27 7.89
N ILE A 164 -1.93 4.86 7.14
CA ILE A 164 -1.00 4.13 6.29
C ILE A 164 0.43 4.37 6.76
N PHE A 165 1.11 3.31 7.14
CA PHE A 165 2.52 3.33 7.54
C PHE A 165 3.35 2.65 6.46
N THR A 166 4.17 3.41 5.75
CA THR A 166 4.78 2.94 4.50
C THR A 166 6.24 3.36 4.36
N THR A 167 6.99 2.57 3.63
CA THR A 167 8.30 2.97 3.11
C THR A 167 8.15 3.96 1.95
N ASP A 168 9.13 4.84 1.75
CA ASP A 168 9.16 5.81 0.65
C ASP A 168 9.36 5.10 -0.70
N CYS A 169 8.25 4.69 -1.29
CA CYS A 169 8.16 4.14 -2.65
C CYS A 169 7.48 5.14 -3.57
N ALA A 170 7.70 4.97 -4.87
CA ALA A 170 7.01 5.77 -5.88
C ALA A 170 5.49 5.77 -5.65
N GLY A 171 4.87 6.93 -5.79
CA GLY A 171 3.43 7.12 -5.61
C GLY A 171 2.95 7.24 -4.16
N MET A 172 3.76 6.93 -3.13
CA MET A 172 3.28 7.02 -1.73
C MET A 172 3.09 8.47 -1.26
N LYS A 173 4.03 9.36 -1.62
CA LYS A 173 3.88 10.81 -1.35
C LYS A 173 2.69 11.41 -2.11
N GLU A 174 2.47 10.93 -3.34
CA GLU A 174 1.31 11.32 -4.15
C GLU A 174 0.00 10.80 -3.55
N LEU A 175 0.01 9.57 -3.01
CA LEU A 175 -1.14 9.00 -2.31
C LEU A 175 -1.54 9.88 -1.12
N PHE A 176 -0.60 10.33 -0.33
CA PHE A 176 -0.87 11.25 0.80
C PHE A 176 -1.25 12.65 0.32
N GLY A 177 -0.64 13.16 -0.77
CA GLY A 177 -1.01 14.43 -1.38
C GLY A 177 -0.84 15.65 -0.47
N GLY A 178 0.05 15.59 0.51
CA GLY A 178 0.30 16.64 1.50
C GLY A 178 -0.57 16.57 2.75
N TYR A 179 -1.47 15.57 2.86
CA TYR A 179 -2.27 15.29 4.05
C TYR A 179 -1.51 14.39 5.02
N ASP A 180 -1.80 14.50 6.30
CA ASP A 180 -1.26 13.62 7.33
C ASP A 180 -2.11 12.34 7.44
N CYS A 181 -1.83 11.37 6.56
CA CYS A 181 -2.56 10.11 6.46
C CYS A 181 -1.84 8.93 7.15
N GLY A 182 -0.78 9.21 7.90
CA GLY A 182 0.10 8.22 8.53
C GLY A 182 1.56 8.61 8.41
N MET A 183 2.46 7.64 8.20
CA MET A 183 3.89 7.93 8.13
C MET A 183 4.55 7.33 6.89
N ILE A 184 5.49 8.08 6.30
CA ILE A 184 6.36 7.60 5.22
C ILE A 184 7.79 7.62 5.74
N CYS A 185 8.42 6.45 5.86
CA CYS A 185 9.81 6.34 6.32
C CYS A 185 10.78 6.15 5.14
N GLU A 186 12.06 6.33 5.41
CA GLU A 186 13.11 5.93 4.48
C GLU A 186 12.92 4.48 4.03
N ASN A 187 13.14 4.21 2.73
CA ASN A 187 12.98 2.88 2.16
C ASN A 187 14.17 1.98 2.48
N SER A 188 14.38 1.75 3.75
CA SER A 188 15.41 0.88 4.34
C SER A 188 14.82 0.05 5.48
N GLU A 189 15.52 -0.96 5.94
CA GLU A 189 15.12 -1.74 7.12
C GLU A 189 15.18 -0.89 8.39
N ASP A 190 16.22 -0.05 8.53
CA ASP A 190 16.37 0.87 9.66
C ASP A 190 15.23 1.93 9.67
N GLY A 191 14.86 2.48 8.52
CA GLY A 191 13.74 3.41 8.39
C GLY A 191 12.42 2.76 8.77
N LEU A 192 12.18 1.53 8.28
CA LEU A 192 11.00 0.74 8.64
C LEU A 192 10.94 0.46 10.15
N LYS A 193 12.08 0.08 10.75
CA LYS A 193 12.18 -0.15 12.19
C LYS A 193 11.87 1.10 13.00
N ALA A 194 12.50 2.23 12.68
CA ALA A 194 12.28 3.49 13.39
C ALA A 194 10.80 3.92 13.32
N MET A 195 10.17 3.80 12.15
CA MET A 195 8.74 4.08 11.97
C MET A 195 7.87 3.14 12.80
N LEU A 196 8.08 1.82 12.72
CA LEU A 196 7.25 0.85 13.44
C LEU A 196 7.43 0.95 14.96
N GLU A 197 8.62 1.29 15.43
CA GLU A 197 8.87 1.55 16.85
C GLU A 197 8.03 2.73 17.36
N GLU A 198 7.95 3.81 16.59
CA GLU A 198 7.08 4.94 16.90
C GLU A 198 5.59 4.56 16.83
N VAL A 199 5.17 3.87 15.76
CA VAL A 199 3.79 3.46 15.52
C VAL A 199 3.28 2.51 16.60
N PHE A 200 4.10 1.56 17.02
CA PHE A 200 3.71 0.61 18.07
C PHE A 200 3.65 1.26 19.46
N ALA A 201 4.39 2.34 19.69
CA ALA A 201 4.35 3.11 20.92
C ALA A 201 3.15 4.06 21.04
N LYS A 202 2.50 4.44 19.92
CA LYS A 202 1.33 5.34 19.94
C LYS A 202 0.15 4.68 20.68
N GLU A 203 -0.66 5.45 21.38
CA GLU A 203 -1.86 4.96 22.04
C GLU A 203 -2.96 4.64 21.03
N ASN A 204 -3.22 5.55 20.11
CA ASN A 204 -4.19 5.43 19.03
C ASN A 204 -3.72 6.18 17.76
N PHE A 205 -4.54 6.25 16.74
CA PHE A 205 -4.26 6.88 15.47
C PHE A 205 -5.31 7.95 15.08
N ASP A 206 -5.97 8.53 16.06
CA ASP A 206 -7.07 9.48 15.85
C ASP A 206 -6.60 10.76 15.14
N GLU A 207 -5.35 11.14 15.33
CA GLU A 207 -4.72 12.31 14.72
C GLU A 207 -4.78 12.30 13.18
N TYR A 208 -4.78 11.12 12.55
CA TYR A 208 -4.79 10.96 11.09
C TYR A 208 -6.19 10.97 10.48
N GLN A 209 -7.26 10.80 11.27
CA GLN A 209 -8.61 10.50 10.77
C GLN A 209 -9.20 11.62 9.90
N GLN A 210 -9.01 12.87 10.28
CA GLN A 210 -9.54 14.01 9.52
C GLN A 210 -8.89 14.10 8.14
N ASP A 211 -7.57 14.01 8.10
CA ASP A 211 -6.79 14.12 6.86
C ASP A 211 -7.05 12.93 5.92
N ILE A 212 -7.16 11.72 6.46
CA ILE A 212 -7.52 10.53 5.69
C ILE A 212 -8.90 10.70 5.06
N LYS A 213 -9.88 11.20 5.83
CA LYS A 213 -11.24 11.43 5.33
C LYS A 213 -11.26 12.43 4.19
N GLU A 214 -10.56 13.54 4.33
CA GLU A 214 -10.47 14.57 3.29
C GLU A 214 -9.72 14.03 2.05
N ARG A 215 -8.61 13.36 2.26
CA ARG A 215 -7.81 12.81 1.17
C ARG A 215 -8.49 11.68 0.42
N SER A 216 -9.27 10.82 1.10
CA SER A 216 -9.99 9.72 0.47
C SER A 216 -11.01 10.18 -0.58
N GLU A 217 -11.60 11.38 -0.42
CA GLU A 217 -12.51 11.97 -1.39
C GLU A 217 -11.86 12.15 -2.78
N PHE A 218 -10.54 12.35 -2.81
CA PHE A 218 -9.78 12.45 -4.06
C PHE A 218 -9.82 11.15 -4.89
N PHE A 219 -9.94 9.99 -4.25
CA PHE A 219 -9.88 8.68 -4.89
C PHE A 219 -11.24 8.08 -5.21
N LYS A 220 -12.34 8.77 -4.95
CA LYS A 220 -13.68 8.31 -5.31
C LYS A 220 -13.79 8.01 -6.80
N LEU A 221 -14.45 6.91 -7.13
CA LEU A 221 -14.60 6.42 -8.51
C LEU A 221 -15.18 7.49 -9.42
N GLU A 222 -16.26 8.17 -9.00
CA GLU A 222 -16.92 9.21 -9.79
C GLU A 222 -15.93 10.30 -10.24
N ARG A 223 -15.08 10.78 -9.35
CA ARG A 223 -14.06 11.80 -9.65
C ARG A 223 -13.02 11.26 -10.61
N ARG A 224 -12.54 10.03 -10.41
CA ARG A 224 -11.54 9.41 -11.30
C ARG A 224 -12.09 9.15 -12.70
N MET A 225 -13.35 8.72 -12.79
CA MET A 225 -14.01 8.52 -14.09
C MET A 225 -14.23 9.82 -14.84
N GLN A 226 -14.55 10.93 -14.16
CA GLN A 226 -14.65 12.23 -14.79
C GLN A 226 -13.32 12.66 -15.43
N GLU A 227 -12.21 12.50 -14.72
CA GLU A 227 -10.87 12.82 -15.26
C GLU A 227 -10.49 11.96 -16.47
N ILE A 228 -10.89 10.68 -16.49
CA ILE A 228 -10.67 9.80 -17.64
C ILE A 228 -11.49 10.29 -18.85
N ASN A 229 -12.74 10.65 -18.64
CA ASN A 229 -13.59 11.16 -19.71
C ASN A 229 -13.04 12.47 -20.29
N ASP A 230 -12.56 13.38 -19.45
CA ASP A 230 -11.96 14.66 -19.87
C ASP A 230 -10.65 14.47 -20.69
N ILE A 231 -10.02 13.28 -20.64
CA ILE A 231 -8.83 12.94 -21.44
C ILE A 231 -9.23 12.35 -22.80
N ILE A 232 -10.39 11.67 -22.86
CA ILE A 232 -10.85 10.95 -24.06
C ILE A 232 -11.63 11.86 -25.01
N ASP A 233 -12.37 12.83 -24.47
CA ASP A 233 -13.11 13.84 -25.22
C ASP A 233 -12.17 14.92 -25.81
#